data_d26d0573d9745b1666c86e002ca00bd7
#
_entry.id   d26d0573d9745b1666c86e002ca00bd7
#
_cell.length_a   1.000
_cell.length_b   1.000
_cell.length_c   1.000
_cell.angle_alpha   90.00
_cell.angle_beta   90.00
_cell.angle_gamma   90.00
#
_symmetry.space_group_name_H-M   'P 1'
#
loop_
_entity.id
_entity.type
_entity.pdbx_description
1 polymer ?
#
loop_
_entity_poly.entity_id
_entity_poly.type
_entity_poly.pdbx_seq_one_letter_code
_entity_poly.pdbx_strand_id
1 'polypeptide(L)'
;MVALQKSHRLHTKTDSLYADWYIRAEETSVDTANNRSYVSVAISIFCSSGYSFSATNSGSGLTGTSDTSFGYRTYSAGETTLASGGFWVPHNDNGEAAAHIFYWGSTTFGSGCSGDFWLGLTTIARSSQPSINTYPNNSPDITAGTACTIHMNKHANFTHKVSYLFGNRTAVIATGVVDNCSWTPPTYLLDQIKDATVGVGLISVETYSGSTKIGETKGCNFNLHLPSNSEPTVGTITLTEQHAGVKAKNANVTVQQISKKLVSVPVSAKYSASIKTVTCDGVKLSNNNGTYTGYISNKTNGTYKVTVTDSRGLQSSNSVEQTFYEYAKPFITATLKRESETSSKGVLSVSGSYSTILSNTLSMTIKRNDSSSPTTVSPSLSNGNISYSKSYTDLNYVQSFTIKVKVTDEFGESVEATAVLGVGQYALWMGKYNVKVGGKLNVGSDLTVGGAITANGNISTSAEMISSSHRYKGASPAAHLVGEGVYLNSHSNTKMYTTSQMISHRFTDVYVFDPLYFQLIDDGDGYKKIKILKRGLYLIRCRVQGGSISGNSSVYYGFTINATVGNGQWGWDQYDTRFTSWACAFTTAFTRILNAGDIILWQICGDNKREVEGFDLTFIYLTDQ
;
A
#
# COMPACT_ATOMS: atom_id res chain seq x y z
N MET A 1 -8.03 20.42 56.60
CA MET A 1 -7.24 20.13 57.82
C MET A 1 -7.62 18.72 58.28
N VAL A 2 -6.66 17.81 58.28
CA VAL A 2 -6.84 16.43 58.75
C VAL A 2 -6.05 16.30 60.03
N ALA A 3 -6.67 15.80 61.08
CA ALA A 3 -6.09 15.66 62.39
C ALA A 3 -6.27 14.25 62.94
N LEU A 4 -5.29 13.73 63.64
CA LEU A 4 -5.36 12.45 64.30
C LEU A 4 -4.73 12.54 65.70
N GLN A 5 -5.39 11.94 66.67
CA GLN A 5 -4.87 11.81 68.01
C GLN A 5 -4.79 10.34 68.42
N LYS A 6 -3.66 9.96 68.99
CA LYS A 6 -3.49 8.67 69.69
C LYS A 6 -3.29 8.95 71.15
N SER A 7 -3.85 8.05 72.00
CA SER A 7 -3.62 8.11 73.44
C SER A 7 -3.14 6.76 73.94
N HIS A 8 -2.23 6.79 74.91
CA HIS A 8 -1.75 5.61 75.63
C HIS A 8 -1.81 5.87 77.12
N ARG A 9 -2.38 4.95 77.83
CA ARG A 9 -2.49 5.05 79.27
C ARG A 9 -1.08 5.09 79.90
N LEU A 10 -0.76 6.19 80.59
CA LEU A 10 0.47 6.35 81.33
C LEU A 10 0.39 5.67 82.69
N HIS A 11 -0.75 5.80 83.39
CA HIS A 11 -0.98 5.20 84.70
C HIS A 11 -2.44 4.71 84.84
N THR A 12 -2.59 3.44 85.25
CA THR A 12 -3.87 2.90 85.70
C THR A 12 -3.75 2.52 87.14
N LYS A 13 -4.53 3.16 87.91
CA LYS A 13 -4.72 2.69 89.25
C LYS A 13 -6.21 2.53 89.55
N THR A 14 -6.50 1.53 90.31
CA THR A 14 -7.85 1.25 90.80
C THR A 14 -8.39 2.42 91.59
N ASP A 15 -7.57 3.41 91.92
CA ASP A 15 -7.92 4.45 92.84
C ASP A 15 -7.60 5.88 92.32
N SER A 16 -7.99 6.20 91.14
CA SER A 16 -8.26 7.57 90.76
C SER A 16 -7.20 8.50 90.13
N LEU A 17 -5.95 8.13 89.94
CA LEU A 17 -5.01 8.97 89.17
C LEU A 17 -5.02 8.53 87.68
N TYR A 18 -5.46 9.43 86.81
CA TYR A 18 -5.44 9.23 85.36
C TYR A 18 -4.41 10.14 84.72
N ALA A 19 -3.45 9.50 84.07
CA ALA A 19 -2.55 10.22 83.16
C ALA A 19 -2.40 9.44 81.87
N ASP A 20 -2.52 10.11 80.77
CA ASP A 20 -2.42 9.53 79.43
C ASP A 20 -1.36 10.27 78.63
N TRP A 21 -0.66 9.52 77.79
CA TRP A 21 0.11 10.09 76.71
C TRP A 21 -0.83 10.50 75.58
N TYR A 22 -0.69 11.74 75.09
CA TYR A 22 -1.41 12.22 73.94
C TYR A 22 -0.42 12.53 72.84
N ILE A 23 -0.62 11.90 71.73
CA ILE A 23 0.14 12.10 70.51
C ILE A 23 -0.79 12.69 69.49
N ARG A 24 -0.50 13.87 69.02
CA ARG A 24 -1.30 14.59 68.04
C ARG A 24 -0.50 14.82 66.78
N ALA A 25 -1.12 14.66 65.63
CA ALA A 25 -0.62 15.08 64.35
C ALA A 25 -1.74 15.75 63.57
N GLU A 26 -1.47 16.87 63.01
CA GLU A 26 -2.43 17.66 62.24
C GLU A 26 -1.79 18.28 61.00
N GLU A 27 -2.44 18.14 59.87
CA GLU A 27 -2.11 18.87 58.67
C GLU A 27 -2.53 20.33 58.85
N THR A 28 -1.57 21.25 59.03
CA THR A 28 -1.84 22.65 59.34
C THR A 28 -1.71 23.57 58.15
N SER A 29 -1.00 23.15 57.11
CA SER A 29 -0.95 23.90 55.87
C SER A 29 -0.70 22.99 54.68
N VAL A 30 -1.19 23.43 53.50
CA VAL A 30 -1.02 22.77 52.24
C VAL A 30 -0.31 23.72 51.28
N ASP A 31 0.88 23.33 50.79
CA ASP A 31 1.65 24.04 49.77
C ASP A 31 1.43 23.41 48.41
N THR A 32 0.40 23.86 47.75
CA THR A 32 0.00 23.35 46.43
C THR A 32 1.10 23.55 45.38
N ALA A 33 1.86 24.65 45.47
CA ALA A 33 2.90 24.95 44.50
C ALA A 33 4.05 23.94 44.57
N ASN A 34 4.49 23.58 45.79
CA ASN A 34 5.62 22.68 46.01
C ASN A 34 5.15 21.21 46.24
N ASN A 35 3.86 20.92 46.12
CA ASN A 35 3.27 19.57 46.28
C ASN A 35 3.63 18.94 47.65
N ARG A 36 3.38 19.65 48.70
CA ARG A 36 3.68 19.19 50.05
C ARG A 36 2.72 19.76 51.08
N SER A 37 2.53 19.02 52.15
CA SER A 37 1.74 19.47 53.31
C SER A 37 2.64 19.61 54.56
N TYR A 38 2.36 20.61 55.37
CA TYR A 38 3.02 20.76 56.66
C TYR A 38 2.20 20.06 57.73
N VAL A 39 2.84 19.11 58.42
CA VAL A 39 2.24 18.37 59.54
C VAL A 39 2.83 18.86 60.83
N SER A 40 1.97 19.44 61.65
CA SER A 40 2.30 19.80 63.06
C SER A 40 2.07 18.58 63.93
N VAL A 41 2.98 18.36 64.83
CA VAL A 41 2.96 17.21 65.75
C VAL A 41 3.23 17.63 67.19
N ALA A 42 2.66 16.94 68.15
CA ALA A 42 2.92 17.14 69.53
C ALA A 42 2.78 15.84 70.34
N ILE A 43 3.66 15.66 71.28
CA ILE A 43 3.56 14.63 72.32
C ILE A 43 3.42 15.32 73.68
N SER A 44 2.41 14.92 74.44
CA SER A 44 2.00 15.54 75.67
C SER A 44 1.66 14.47 76.70
N ILE A 45 1.72 14.86 77.94
CA ILE A 45 1.11 14.13 79.04
C ILE A 45 -0.12 14.88 79.48
N PHE A 46 -1.27 14.20 79.50
CA PHE A 46 -2.52 14.68 80.06
C PHE A 46 -2.73 14.12 81.46
N CYS A 47 -2.97 14.99 82.40
CA CYS A 47 -3.35 14.62 83.78
C CYS A 47 -4.82 15.01 84.01
N SER A 48 -5.63 14.10 84.52
CA SER A 48 -7.04 14.37 84.77
C SER A 48 -7.28 15.43 85.82
N SER A 49 -8.44 16.10 85.80
CA SER A 49 -8.83 17.16 86.76
C SER A 49 -8.81 16.65 88.20
N GLY A 50 -8.22 17.44 89.07
CA GLY A 50 -8.10 17.08 90.48
C GLY A 50 -6.87 16.23 90.83
N TYR A 51 -6.04 15.91 89.86
CA TYR A 51 -4.85 15.06 90.02
C TYR A 51 -3.56 15.80 89.66
N SER A 52 -2.50 15.35 90.22
CA SER A 52 -1.12 15.73 89.85
C SER A 52 -0.17 14.57 90.15
N PHE A 53 0.92 14.49 89.45
CA PHE A 53 1.97 13.53 89.72
C PHE A 53 3.33 14.18 89.40
N SER A 54 4.33 13.67 90.03
CA SER A 54 5.70 14.14 89.78
C SER A 54 6.53 13.00 89.23
N ALA A 55 7.21 13.25 88.13
CA ALA A 55 8.06 12.28 87.44
C ALA A 55 9.22 12.97 86.75
N THR A 56 10.27 12.22 86.48
CA THR A 56 11.26 12.55 85.47
C THR A 56 10.82 11.99 84.13
N ASN A 57 10.78 12.78 83.10
CA ASN A 57 10.68 12.32 81.75
C ASN A 57 12.05 11.84 81.29
N SER A 58 12.29 10.57 81.24
CA SER A 58 13.54 9.95 80.80
C SER A 58 13.83 10.07 79.33
N GLY A 59 12.82 10.43 78.55
CA GLY A 59 12.93 10.78 77.17
C GLY A 59 11.56 10.73 76.49
N SER A 60 11.35 11.54 75.51
CA SER A 60 10.23 11.46 74.57
C SER A 60 10.67 11.95 73.19
N GLY A 61 10.20 11.28 72.19
CA GLY A 61 10.51 11.60 70.81
C GLY A 61 9.26 11.42 69.92
N LEU A 62 9.25 12.20 68.88
CA LEU A 62 8.16 12.21 67.91
C LEU A 62 8.72 12.63 66.56
N THR A 63 8.30 12.00 65.49
CA THR A 63 8.66 12.41 64.13
C THR A 63 8.51 13.93 63.96
N GLY A 64 9.53 14.61 63.47
CA GLY A 64 9.53 16.08 63.26
C GLY A 64 9.82 16.90 64.51
N THR A 65 10.25 16.27 65.60
CA THR A 65 10.75 16.95 66.81
C THR A 65 12.12 16.43 67.18
N SER A 66 12.84 17.18 67.99
CA SER A 66 14.01 16.65 68.68
C SER A 66 13.57 15.87 69.90
N ASP A 67 14.30 14.81 70.22
CA ASP A 67 14.10 14.10 71.48
C ASP A 67 14.29 15.00 72.67
N THR A 68 13.41 14.90 73.59
CA THR A 68 13.39 15.73 74.80
C THR A 68 13.43 14.89 76.06
N SER A 69 14.13 15.36 77.04
CA SER A 69 14.09 14.79 78.38
C SER A 69 13.96 15.93 79.39
N PHE A 70 13.25 15.72 80.47
CA PHE A 70 13.06 16.69 81.49
C PHE A 70 13.39 16.08 82.83
N GLY A 71 14.03 16.85 83.67
CA GLY A 71 14.28 16.52 85.09
C GLY A 71 12.97 16.28 85.84
N TYR A 72 13.11 15.98 87.10
CA TYR A 72 11.97 15.80 87.97
C TYR A 72 11.11 17.07 88.06
N ARG A 73 9.86 16.94 87.67
CA ARG A 73 8.82 17.98 87.70
C ARG A 73 7.45 17.44 88.02
N THR A 74 6.56 18.31 88.47
CA THR A 74 5.15 17.98 88.71
C THR A 74 4.32 18.30 87.50
N TYR A 75 3.53 17.33 87.11
CA TYR A 75 2.48 17.40 86.05
C TYR A 75 1.14 17.64 86.78
N SER A 76 0.59 18.83 86.64
CA SER A 76 -0.74 19.18 87.17
C SER A 76 -1.85 18.86 86.23
N ALA A 77 -3.13 18.94 86.69
CA ALA A 77 -4.30 18.74 85.85
C ALA A 77 -4.22 19.54 84.57
N GLY A 78 -4.57 18.90 83.51
CA GLY A 78 -4.51 19.39 82.13
C GLY A 78 -3.39 18.77 81.33
N GLU A 79 -3.14 19.29 80.17
CA GLU A 79 -2.16 18.81 79.23
C GLU A 79 -0.81 19.56 79.38
N THR A 80 0.24 18.82 79.47
CA THR A 80 1.62 19.33 79.43
C THR A 80 2.30 18.81 78.18
N THR A 81 2.58 19.69 77.25
CA THR A 81 3.34 19.36 76.04
C THR A 81 4.83 19.14 76.40
N LEU A 82 5.36 18.03 75.93
CA LEU A 82 6.76 17.64 76.13
C LEU A 82 7.61 18.00 74.91
N ALA A 83 7.08 17.71 73.75
CA ALA A 83 7.70 18.15 72.53
C ALA A 83 6.62 18.51 71.52
N SER A 84 6.92 19.51 70.70
CA SER A 84 6.11 19.88 69.56
C SER A 84 7.00 20.35 68.41
N GLY A 85 6.57 20.15 67.20
CA GLY A 85 7.30 20.52 66.01
C GLY A 85 6.46 20.30 64.77
N GLY A 86 7.12 20.10 63.70
CA GLY A 86 6.45 19.77 62.44
C GLY A 86 7.44 19.62 61.31
N PHE A 87 6.94 19.07 60.22
CA PHE A 87 7.75 18.77 59.07
C PHE A 87 6.90 18.81 57.78
N TRP A 88 7.58 19.03 56.67
CA TRP A 88 6.97 18.97 55.36
C TRP A 88 6.93 17.52 54.85
N VAL A 89 5.79 17.09 54.39
CA VAL A 89 5.56 15.79 53.73
C VAL A 89 5.36 16.04 52.27
N PRO A 90 6.26 15.60 51.41
CA PRO A 90 6.04 15.67 49.98
C PRO A 90 4.92 14.69 49.55
N HIS A 91 4.07 15.11 48.62
CA HIS A 91 3.04 14.27 48.03
C HIS A 91 3.58 13.61 46.76
N ASN A 92 3.00 12.50 46.38
CA ASN A 92 3.29 11.82 45.11
C ASN A 92 2.79 12.66 43.91
N ASP A 93 3.04 12.18 42.70
CA ASP A 93 2.63 12.86 41.46
C ASP A 93 1.13 13.05 41.32
N ASN A 94 0.32 12.25 42.02
CA ASN A 94 -1.14 12.37 42.06
C ASN A 94 -1.62 13.35 43.15
N GLY A 95 -0.71 13.92 43.91
CA GLY A 95 -1.02 14.84 45.01
C GLY A 95 -1.45 14.15 46.29
N GLU A 96 -1.22 12.86 46.44
CA GLU A 96 -1.57 12.08 47.61
C GLU A 96 -0.37 11.87 48.50
N ALA A 97 -0.56 11.89 49.79
CA ALA A 97 0.44 11.52 50.75
C ALA A 97 -0.18 11.09 52.07
N ALA A 98 0.64 10.45 52.89
CA ALA A 98 0.35 10.20 54.29
C ALA A 98 1.64 10.41 55.08
N ALA A 99 1.51 11.01 56.24
CA ALA A 99 2.59 11.19 57.15
C ALA A 99 2.71 9.98 58.08
N HIS A 100 3.90 9.38 58.12
CA HIS A 100 4.19 8.29 59.06
C HIS A 100 4.76 8.90 60.34
N ILE A 101 4.04 8.75 61.45
CA ILE A 101 4.36 9.35 62.76
C ILE A 101 4.84 8.25 63.67
N PHE A 102 6.12 8.24 63.99
CA PHE A 102 6.72 7.42 65.05
C PHE A 102 6.75 8.23 66.34
N TYR A 103 6.45 7.57 67.46
CA TYR A 103 6.50 8.22 68.74
C TYR A 103 6.96 7.25 69.84
N TRP A 104 7.63 7.82 70.81
CA TRP A 104 7.98 7.13 72.04
C TRP A 104 8.01 8.10 73.21
N GLY A 105 7.76 7.62 74.37
CA GLY A 105 7.86 8.40 75.60
C GLY A 105 8.06 7.50 76.80
N SER A 106 8.89 7.95 77.72
CA SER A 106 9.16 7.23 78.95
C SER A 106 9.25 8.19 80.13
N THR A 107 8.64 7.82 81.24
CA THR A 107 8.75 8.54 82.46
C THR A 107 9.12 7.59 83.61
N THR A 108 9.63 8.15 84.72
CA THR A 108 9.87 7.39 85.96
C THR A 108 8.59 7.04 86.70
N PHE A 109 7.42 7.42 86.18
CA PHE A 109 6.10 7.17 86.77
C PHE A 109 5.17 6.62 85.74
N GLY A 110 4.74 5.36 85.90
CA GLY A 110 3.80 4.73 85.03
C GLY A 110 4.41 4.10 83.77
N SER A 111 3.56 3.79 82.84
CA SER A 111 3.97 3.11 81.61
C SER A 111 4.43 4.11 80.55
N GLY A 112 5.47 3.77 79.82
CA GLY A 112 5.85 4.46 78.62
C GLY A 112 4.86 4.29 77.47
N CYS A 113 5.04 5.02 76.44
CA CYS A 113 4.32 4.82 75.16
C CYS A 113 5.31 4.63 74.01
N SER A 114 4.94 3.86 73.04
CA SER A 114 5.64 3.80 71.79
C SER A 114 4.70 3.25 70.70
N GLY A 115 4.98 3.61 69.48
CA GLY A 115 4.18 3.13 68.34
C GLY A 115 4.32 4.03 67.15
N ASP A 116 3.47 3.79 66.19
CA ASP A 116 3.37 4.58 64.99
C ASP A 116 1.92 4.66 64.50
N PHE A 117 1.66 5.59 63.63
CA PHE A 117 0.42 5.69 62.86
C PHE A 117 0.61 6.48 61.59
N TRP A 118 -0.31 6.31 60.68
CA TRP A 118 -0.35 7.07 59.44
C TRP A 118 -1.45 8.13 59.54
N LEU A 119 -1.08 9.39 59.23
CA LEU A 119 -2.01 10.48 59.00
C LEU A 119 -2.22 10.66 57.51
N GLY A 120 -3.38 10.32 56.98
CA GLY A 120 -3.76 10.63 55.62
C GLY A 120 -3.83 12.15 55.45
N LEU A 121 -3.18 12.70 54.44
CA LEU A 121 -3.16 14.13 54.15
C LEU A 121 -4.19 14.50 53.10
N THR A 122 -4.51 15.78 53.01
CA THR A 122 -5.40 16.34 51.99
C THR A 122 -4.79 16.15 50.63
N THR A 123 -5.50 15.49 49.73
CA THR A 123 -5.03 15.33 48.33
C THR A 123 -4.85 16.72 47.70
N ILE A 124 -3.65 17.02 47.25
CA ILE A 124 -3.33 18.26 46.55
C ILE A 124 -3.69 18.12 45.08
N ALA A 125 -4.54 19.00 44.63
CA ALA A 125 -4.87 19.03 43.20
C ALA A 125 -3.60 19.33 42.38
N ARG A 126 -3.38 18.51 41.36
CA ARG A 126 -2.22 18.57 40.47
C ARG A 126 -2.58 19.05 39.09
N SER A 127 -1.61 18.94 38.18
CA SER A 127 -1.81 19.32 36.79
C SER A 127 -2.99 18.53 36.15
N SER A 128 -3.80 19.26 35.42
CA SER A 128 -4.97 18.69 34.73
C SER A 128 -4.53 17.87 33.53
N GLN A 129 -5.06 16.66 33.44
CA GLN A 129 -4.94 15.82 32.24
C GLN A 129 -5.89 16.34 31.17
N PRO A 130 -5.40 16.74 29.98
CA PRO A 130 -6.27 17.18 28.91
C PRO A 130 -6.97 16.01 28.23
N SER A 131 -8.13 16.30 27.65
CA SER A 131 -8.84 15.42 26.70
C SER A 131 -9.38 16.26 25.54
N ILE A 132 -9.60 15.62 24.41
CA ILE A 132 -10.15 16.28 23.22
C ILE A 132 -11.52 15.67 22.91
N ASN A 133 -12.51 16.52 22.68
CA ASN A 133 -13.87 16.13 22.31
C ASN A 133 -14.45 15.02 23.23
N THR A 134 -14.20 15.08 24.53
CA THR A 134 -14.62 14.09 25.54
C THR A 134 -13.90 12.72 25.52
N TYR A 135 -12.88 12.52 24.70
CA TYR A 135 -12.08 11.29 24.70
C TYR A 135 -10.83 11.44 25.59
N PRO A 136 -10.77 10.82 26.76
CA PRO A 136 -9.72 11.11 27.75
C PRO A 136 -8.37 10.45 27.44
N ASN A 137 -8.30 9.32 26.74
CA ASN A 137 -7.06 8.52 26.70
C ASN A 137 -6.68 7.93 25.34
N ASN A 138 -7.44 8.18 24.30
CA ASN A 138 -7.11 7.68 22.96
C ASN A 138 -6.77 8.87 22.07
N SER A 139 -5.86 8.71 21.18
CA SER A 139 -5.54 9.72 20.17
C SER A 139 -6.81 10.06 19.36
N PRO A 140 -7.60 11.07 19.76
CA PRO A 140 -8.85 11.39 19.09
C PRO A 140 -8.55 11.86 17.69
N ASP A 141 -9.40 11.47 16.76
CA ASP A 141 -9.35 11.91 15.39
C ASP A 141 -9.91 13.33 15.28
N ILE A 142 -9.09 14.25 14.83
CA ILE A 142 -9.48 15.64 14.55
C ILE A 142 -9.06 16.02 13.14
N THR A 143 -9.76 16.97 12.56
CA THR A 143 -9.53 17.40 11.17
C THR A 143 -8.93 18.79 11.14
N ALA A 144 -7.89 19.01 10.36
CA ALA A 144 -7.32 20.34 10.17
C ALA A 144 -8.36 21.31 9.60
N GLY A 145 -8.41 22.52 10.15
CA GLY A 145 -9.41 23.53 9.80
C GLY A 145 -10.78 23.34 10.45
N THR A 146 -11.01 22.27 11.22
CA THR A 146 -12.28 22.01 11.93
C THR A 146 -12.06 22.22 13.43
N ALA A 147 -12.94 22.95 14.08
CA ALA A 147 -12.85 23.22 15.51
C ALA A 147 -13.06 21.95 16.34
N CYS A 148 -12.25 21.80 17.37
CA CYS A 148 -12.41 20.79 18.42
C CYS A 148 -12.36 21.49 19.79
N THR A 149 -12.81 20.79 20.83
CA THR A 149 -12.77 21.30 22.20
C THR A 149 -11.75 20.51 23.01
N ILE A 150 -10.83 21.23 23.64
CA ILE A 150 -9.88 20.68 24.59
C ILE A 150 -10.43 20.91 25.98
N HIS A 151 -10.65 19.83 26.73
CA HIS A 151 -11.18 19.83 28.09
C HIS A 151 -10.06 19.64 29.09
N MET A 152 -10.12 20.36 30.19
CA MET A 152 -9.31 20.21 31.37
C MET A 152 -10.20 20.06 32.60
N ASN A 153 -9.72 19.36 33.62
CA ASN A 153 -10.48 19.29 34.89
C ASN A 153 -10.48 20.67 35.57
N LYS A 154 -11.68 21.20 35.76
CA LYS A 154 -11.85 22.45 36.48
C LYS A 154 -11.47 22.28 37.95
N HIS A 155 -10.52 23.08 38.40
CA HIS A 155 -10.17 23.24 39.82
C HIS A 155 -10.27 24.70 40.22
N ALA A 156 -10.82 24.96 41.39
CA ALA A 156 -11.35 26.23 41.87
C ALA A 156 -10.66 27.51 41.33
N ASN A 157 -9.35 27.63 41.46
CA ASN A 157 -8.62 28.84 41.09
C ASN A 157 -7.47 28.56 40.11
N PHE A 158 -7.46 27.39 39.47
CA PHE A 158 -6.40 27.06 38.55
C PHE A 158 -6.72 27.54 37.14
N THR A 159 -5.66 27.97 36.48
CA THR A 159 -5.70 28.30 35.07
C THR A 159 -4.72 27.42 34.30
N HIS A 160 -4.95 27.27 33.02
CA HIS A 160 -4.17 26.41 32.17
C HIS A 160 -3.58 27.18 31.01
N LYS A 161 -2.35 26.85 30.65
CA LYS A 161 -1.74 27.20 29.38
C LYS A 161 -1.76 25.94 28.51
N VAL A 162 -2.45 26.03 27.41
CA VAL A 162 -2.63 24.93 26.45
C VAL A 162 -1.74 25.18 25.26
N SER A 163 -0.97 24.18 24.86
CA SER A 163 -0.06 24.23 23.72
C SER A 163 -0.21 22.95 22.88
N TYR A 164 0.22 23.01 21.64
CA TYR A 164 0.33 21.81 20.81
C TYR A 164 1.77 21.59 20.34
N LEU A 165 2.07 20.33 20.03
CA LEU A 165 3.23 19.88 19.28
C LEU A 165 2.75 18.98 18.14
N PHE A 166 3.13 19.30 16.89
CA PHE A 166 2.83 18.50 15.73
C PHE A 166 4.02 18.52 14.77
N GLY A 167 4.69 17.38 14.61
CA GLY A 167 5.97 17.34 13.92
C GLY A 167 6.99 18.27 14.62
N ASN A 168 7.53 19.24 13.89
CA ASN A 168 8.42 20.26 14.44
C ASN A 168 7.69 21.59 14.78
N ARG A 169 6.36 21.62 14.65
CA ARG A 169 5.53 22.79 14.93
C ARG A 169 5.04 22.75 16.37
N THR A 170 5.26 23.83 17.08
CA THR A 170 4.71 24.04 18.43
C THR A 170 4.20 25.46 18.58
N ALA A 171 3.07 25.63 19.24
CA ALA A 171 2.57 26.94 19.62
C ALA A 171 1.61 26.85 20.82
N VAL A 172 1.39 27.98 21.45
CA VAL A 172 0.37 28.14 22.48
C VAL A 172 -0.98 28.32 21.81
N ILE A 173 -1.96 27.51 22.23
CA ILE A 173 -3.34 27.59 21.79
C ILE A 173 -4.09 28.67 22.58
N ALA A 174 -3.97 28.59 23.91
CA ALA A 174 -4.64 29.49 24.82
C ALA A 174 -3.89 29.57 26.16
N THR A 175 -4.07 30.69 26.87
CA THR A 175 -3.59 30.91 28.25
C THR A 175 -4.75 31.36 29.12
N GLY A 176 -4.65 31.09 30.43
CA GLY A 176 -5.68 31.48 31.39
C GLY A 176 -6.98 30.67 31.26
N VAL A 177 -6.93 29.51 30.63
CA VAL A 177 -8.10 28.63 30.44
C VAL A 177 -8.47 28.01 31.79
N VAL A 178 -9.76 27.96 32.10
CA VAL A 178 -10.27 27.42 33.39
C VAL A 178 -10.67 25.93 33.23
N ASP A 179 -11.40 25.56 32.19
CA ASP A 179 -11.92 24.21 31.99
C ASP A 179 -11.91 23.74 30.53
N ASN A 180 -12.22 24.63 29.60
CA ASN A 180 -12.33 24.28 28.18
C ASN A 180 -11.72 25.36 27.29
N CYS A 181 -11.10 24.97 26.18
CA CYS A 181 -10.80 25.89 25.10
C CYS A 181 -11.13 25.29 23.73
N SER A 182 -11.65 26.13 22.84
CA SER A 182 -11.82 25.75 21.45
C SER A 182 -10.50 25.90 20.72
N TRP A 183 -10.18 24.93 19.89
CA TRP A 183 -9.03 24.94 19.02
C TRP A 183 -9.40 24.52 17.61
N THR A 184 -9.03 25.31 16.64
CA THR A 184 -9.10 24.94 15.24
C THR A 184 -7.68 24.65 14.76
N PRO A 185 -7.29 23.36 14.59
CA PRO A 185 -5.96 23.03 14.11
C PRO A 185 -5.68 23.69 12.77
N PRO A 186 -4.67 24.56 12.67
CA PRO A 186 -4.39 25.27 11.43
C PRO A 186 -4.00 24.31 10.29
N THR A 187 -4.48 24.57 9.09
CA THR A 187 -4.18 23.74 7.91
C THR A 187 -2.71 23.75 7.52
N TYR A 188 -1.92 24.76 7.92
CA TYR A 188 -0.48 24.76 7.68
C TYR A 188 0.25 23.63 8.41
N LEU A 189 -0.35 23.04 9.46
CA LEU A 189 0.24 21.88 10.14
C LEU A 189 0.39 20.68 9.21
N LEU A 190 -0.39 20.62 8.16
CA LEU A 190 -0.33 19.56 7.16
C LEU A 190 0.98 19.55 6.35
N ASP A 191 1.82 20.60 6.49
CA ASP A 191 3.18 20.61 5.95
C ASP A 191 4.11 19.60 6.63
N GLN A 192 3.72 19.11 7.81
CA GLN A 192 4.46 18.08 8.56
C GLN A 192 4.13 16.65 8.11
N ILE A 193 3.04 16.48 7.36
CA ILE A 193 2.57 15.17 6.87
C ILE A 193 2.38 15.21 5.35
N LYS A 194 3.44 15.59 4.63
CA LYS A 194 3.39 15.75 3.17
C LYS A 194 3.08 14.45 2.43
N ASP A 195 3.42 13.31 3.03
CA ASP A 195 3.34 11.98 2.45
C ASP A 195 2.37 11.05 3.21
N ALA A 196 1.58 11.61 4.13
CA ALA A 196 0.62 10.86 4.93
C ALA A 196 -0.73 11.59 5.02
N THR A 197 -1.79 10.85 5.24
CA THR A 197 -3.15 11.38 5.40
C THR A 197 -3.50 11.66 6.85
N VAL A 198 -2.71 11.15 7.77
CA VAL A 198 -2.86 11.30 9.22
C VAL A 198 -1.50 11.53 9.84
N GLY A 199 -1.44 12.39 10.84
CA GLY A 199 -0.26 12.57 11.67
C GLY A 199 -0.63 12.60 13.14
N VAL A 200 0.31 12.18 13.99
CA VAL A 200 0.12 12.20 15.44
C VAL A 200 0.71 13.47 16.03
N GLY A 201 -0.06 14.13 16.88
CA GLY A 201 0.36 15.29 17.65
C GLY A 201 0.09 15.12 19.12
N LEU A 202 0.53 16.08 19.89
CA LEU A 202 0.40 16.14 21.34
C LEU A 202 -0.19 17.50 21.75
N ILE A 203 -1.26 17.48 22.52
CA ILE A 203 -1.69 18.64 23.32
C ILE A 203 -0.97 18.58 24.66
N SER A 204 -0.38 19.67 25.07
CA SER A 204 0.30 19.82 26.36
C SER A 204 -0.39 20.89 27.18
N VAL A 205 -0.62 20.59 28.45
CA VAL A 205 -1.26 21.49 29.40
C VAL A 205 -0.34 21.72 30.59
N GLU A 206 -0.01 22.96 30.81
CA GLU A 206 0.64 23.46 32.03
C GLU A 206 -0.42 24.10 32.93
N THR A 207 -0.51 23.66 34.18
CA THR A 207 -1.48 24.15 35.14
C THR A 207 -0.82 25.17 36.08
N TYR A 208 -1.52 26.26 36.42
CA TYR A 208 -1.05 27.34 37.23
C TYR A 208 -2.01 27.66 38.39
N SER A 209 -1.44 27.91 39.54
CA SER A 209 -2.11 28.57 40.68
C SER A 209 -1.61 30.02 40.75
N GLY A 210 -2.41 30.97 40.30
CA GLY A 210 -1.95 32.31 40.04
C GLY A 210 -0.85 32.35 38.95
N SER A 211 0.34 32.81 39.31
CA SER A 211 1.51 32.81 38.40
C SER A 211 2.42 31.59 38.57
N THR A 212 2.16 30.70 39.53
CA THR A 212 3.05 29.58 39.86
C THR A 212 2.54 28.32 39.12
N LYS A 213 3.43 27.73 38.31
CA LYS A 213 3.18 26.44 37.70
C LYS A 213 3.12 25.36 38.76
N ILE A 214 2.10 24.52 38.71
CA ILE A 214 1.91 23.39 39.63
C ILE A 214 2.02 22.06 38.86
N GLY A 215 2.75 21.13 39.45
CA GLY A 215 2.92 19.79 38.90
C GLY A 215 3.61 19.77 37.52
N GLU A 216 3.61 18.62 36.96
CA GLU A 216 4.17 18.37 35.64
C GLU A 216 3.23 18.82 34.51
N THR A 217 3.79 19.05 33.36
CA THR A 217 3.01 19.23 32.14
C THR A 217 2.35 17.92 31.77
N LYS A 218 1.04 17.91 31.64
CA LYS A 218 0.28 16.75 31.20
C LYS A 218 -0.09 16.89 29.73
N GLY A 219 -0.33 15.78 29.06
CA GLY A 219 -0.65 15.82 27.65
C GLY A 219 -1.55 14.68 27.19
N CYS A 220 -2.18 14.88 26.04
CA CYS A 220 -2.91 13.84 25.31
C CYS A 220 -2.54 13.90 23.84
N ASN A 221 -2.40 12.74 23.23
CA ASN A 221 -2.16 12.65 21.80
C ASN A 221 -3.43 12.93 21.01
N PHE A 222 -3.26 13.30 19.76
CA PHE A 222 -4.34 13.40 18.78
C PHE A 222 -3.86 12.94 17.41
N ASN A 223 -4.79 12.47 16.59
CA ASN A 223 -4.57 12.18 15.17
C ASN A 223 -5.12 13.35 14.35
N LEU A 224 -4.26 14.05 13.63
CA LEU A 224 -4.67 15.12 12.74
C LEU A 224 -4.89 14.57 11.34
N HIS A 225 -6.13 14.61 10.89
CA HIS A 225 -6.57 14.23 9.56
C HIS A 225 -6.58 15.39 8.59
N LEU A 226 -6.50 15.07 7.32
CA LEU A 226 -6.72 16.02 6.24
C LEU A 226 -8.19 16.49 6.25
N PRO A 227 -8.46 17.74 5.86
CA PRO A 227 -9.83 18.19 5.57
C PRO A 227 -10.36 17.49 4.31
N SER A 228 -11.68 17.47 4.18
CA SER A 228 -12.34 17.09 2.91
C SER A 228 -11.82 17.96 1.77
N ASN A 229 -11.79 17.43 0.59
CA ASN A 229 -11.24 18.09 -0.61
C ASN A 229 -9.72 18.33 -0.56
N SER A 230 -8.98 17.41 0.04
CA SER A 230 -7.52 17.44 0.08
C SER A 230 -6.87 16.87 -1.17
N GLU A 231 -7.63 16.28 -2.07
CA GLU A 231 -7.16 15.73 -3.33
C GLU A 231 -6.48 16.82 -4.18
N PRO A 232 -5.51 16.43 -5.00
CA PRO A 232 -4.86 17.34 -5.93
C PRO A 232 -5.87 17.94 -6.93
N THR A 233 -5.58 19.11 -7.42
CA THR A 233 -6.43 19.78 -8.40
C THR A 233 -5.94 19.50 -9.81
N VAL A 234 -6.84 19.07 -10.69
CA VAL A 234 -6.60 18.91 -12.12
C VAL A 234 -7.29 20.07 -12.85
N GLY A 235 -6.51 20.92 -13.49
CA GLY A 235 -7.04 22.03 -14.24
C GLY A 235 -7.58 21.64 -15.62
N THR A 236 -7.78 22.62 -16.48
CA THR A 236 -8.29 22.40 -17.83
C THR A 236 -7.28 21.64 -18.68
N ILE A 237 -7.74 20.56 -19.30
CA ILE A 237 -6.94 19.74 -20.21
C ILE A 237 -6.98 20.39 -21.59
N THR A 238 -5.81 20.71 -22.13
CA THR A 238 -5.65 21.23 -23.49
C THR A 238 -5.05 20.15 -24.38
N LEU A 239 -5.63 19.94 -25.53
CA LEU A 239 -5.21 18.98 -26.53
C LEU A 239 -4.72 19.71 -27.78
N THR A 240 -3.51 19.42 -28.21
CA THR A 240 -2.93 19.98 -29.44
C THR A 240 -2.55 18.85 -30.38
N GLU A 241 -3.20 18.79 -31.55
CA GLU A 241 -2.89 17.78 -32.57
C GLU A 241 -1.47 17.99 -33.14
N GLN A 242 -0.70 16.92 -33.16
CA GLN A 242 0.68 16.90 -33.66
C GLN A 242 0.84 16.14 -34.99
N HIS A 243 -0.15 15.29 -35.34
CA HIS A 243 -0.12 14.59 -36.60
C HIS A 243 -0.48 15.55 -37.75
N ALA A 244 0.45 15.76 -38.68
CA ALA A 244 0.32 16.80 -39.72
C ALA A 244 -0.94 16.62 -40.59
N GLY A 245 -1.24 15.42 -41.02
CA GLY A 245 -2.40 15.11 -41.86
C GLY A 245 -3.72 15.38 -41.15
N VAL A 246 -3.86 14.96 -39.88
CA VAL A 246 -5.07 15.23 -39.07
C VAL A 246 -5.18 16.74 -38.78
N LYS A 247 -4.08 17.36 -38.38
CA LYS A 247 -4.03 18.80 -38.08
C LYS A 247 -4.45 19.67 -39.28
N ALA A 248 -4.03 19.29 -40.47
CA ALA A 248 -4.38 19.99 -41.71
C ALA A 248 -5.89 19.89 -42.04
N LYS A 249 -6.53 18.79 -41.68
CA LYS A 249 -7.96 18.55 -41.89
C LYS A 249 -8.81 19.13 -40.76
N ASN A 250 -8.53 18.77 -39.56
CA ASN A 250 -9.18 19.30 -38.35
C ASN A 250 -8.36 18.98 -37.08
N ALA A 251 -7.80 20.03 -36.46
CA ALA A 251 -7.00 19.87 -35.25
C ALA A 251 -7.80 19.46 -33.99
N ASN A 252 -9.13 19.66 -34.01
CA ASN A 252 -10.00 19.49 -32.85
C ASN A 252 -10.72 18.13 -32.80
N VAL A 253 -10.24 17.15 -33.59
CA VAL A 253 -10.80 15.81 -33.60
C VAL A 253 -9.74 14.78 -33.27
N THR A 254 -10.16 13.59 -32.93
CA THR A 254 -9.29 12.43 -32.75
C THR A 254 -9.59 11.41 -33.84
N VAL A 255 -8.59 11.05 -34.60
CA VAL A 255 -8.65 9.98 -35.60
C VAL A 255 -7.99 8.74 -35.01
N GLN A 256 -8.70 7.62 -35.04
CA GLN A 256 -8.28 6.34 -34.49
C GLN A 256 -6.86 5.97 -34.98
N GLN A 257 -5.97 5.64 -34.03
CA GLN A 257 -4.58 5.22 -34.27
C GLN A 257 -3.67 6.22 -35.02
N ILE A 258 -4.24 7.27 -35.61
CA ILE A 258 -3.49 8.26 -36.39
C ILE A 258 -3.17 9.49 -35.56
N SER A 259 -4.16 10.01 -34.81
CA SER A 259 -3.96 11.21 -34.02
C SER A 259 -2.84 11.03 -32.98
N LYS A 260 -1.99 12.05 -32.89
CA LYS A 260 -0.98 12.21 -31.85
C LYS A 260 -1.21 13.53 -31.14
N LYS A 261 -1.81 13.50 -29.98
CA LYS A 261 -2.12 14.70 -29.22
C LYS A 261 -1.03 15.02 -28.21
N LEU A 262 -0.57 16.26 -28.21
CA LEU A 262 0.12 16.82 -27.05
C LEU A 262 -0.95 17.22 -26.04
N VAL A 263 -0.98 16.51 -24.94
CA VAL A 263 -1.82 16.85 -23.78
C VAL A 263 -1.07 17.83 -22.91
N SER A 264 -1.74 18.87 -22.43
CA SER A 264 -1.21 19.85 -21.49
C SER A 264 -2.24 20.11 -20.42
N VAL A 265 -1.86 19.99 -19.15
CA VAL A 265 -2.76 20.16 -18.01
C VAL A 265 -2.03 20.78 -16.82
N PRO A 266 -2.49 21.90 -16.28
CA PRO A 266 -1.98 22.43 -15.02
C PRO A 266 -2.49 21.55 -13.86
N VAL A 267 -1.58 21.24 -12.94
CA VAL A 267 -1.88 20.39 -11.77
C VAL A 267 -1.27 21.02 -10.53
N SER A 268 -1.99 21.00 -9.44
CA SER A 268 -1.48 21.44 -8.15
C SER A 268 -1.89 20.49 -7.03
N ALA A 269 -0.98 20.24 -6.11
CA ALA A 269 -1.28 19.56 -4.87
C ALA A 269 -1.76 20.55 -3.81
N LYS A 270 -2.45 20.05 -2.79
CA LYS A 270 -2.92 20.85 -1.67
C LYS A 270 -2.11 20.59 -0.41
N TYR A 271 -2.16 21.53 0.52
CA TYR A 271 -1.60 21.39 1.86
C TYR A 271 -0.16 20.87 1.89
N SER A 272 0.70 21.45 1.05
CA SER A 272 2.14 21.12 0.95
C SER A 272 2.45 19.69 0.49
N ALA A 273 1.47 18.90 0.04
CA ALA A 273 1.76 17.67 -0.68
C ALA A 273 2.47 17.98 -2.01
N SER A 274 3.18 17.02 -2.54
CA SER A 274 3.78 17.10 -3.88
C SER A 274 3.01 16.22 -4.86
N ILE A 275 3.11 16.53 -6.14
CA ILE A 275 2.55 15.66 -7.18
C ILE A 275 3.49 14.48 -7.39
N LYS A 276 2.99 13.27 -7.20
CA LYS A 276 3.72 12.02 -7.37
C LYS A 276 3.66 11.52 -8.81
N THR A 277 2.47 11.44 -9.36
CA THR A 277 2.26 11.00 -10.74
C THR A 277 1.11 11.75 -11.40
N VAL A 278 1.29 12.03 -12.69
CA VAL A 278 0.24 12.50 -13.57
C VAL A 278 0.24 11.62 -14.80
N THR A 279 -0.90 11.05 -15.13
CA THR A 279 -1.06 10.20 -16.32
C THR A 279 -2.24 10.67 -17.15
N CYS A 280 -2.16 10.50 -18.45
CA CYS A 280 -3.31 10.59 -19.35
C CYS A 280 -3.52 9.23 -20.01
N ASP A 281 -4.67 8.62 -19.81
CA ASP A 281 -4.98 7.27 -20.29
C ASP A 281 -3.87 6.23 -19.99
N GLY A 282 -3.27 6.34 -18.79
CA GLY A 282 -2.16 5.49 -18.34
C GLY A 282 -0.76 5.95 -18.79
N VAL A 283 -0.65 6.87 -19.73
CA VAL A 283 0.64 7.42 -20.18
C VAL A 283 1.09 8.51 -19.22
N LYS A 284 2.31 8.38 -18.70
CA LYS A 284 2.90 9.37 -17.77
C LYS A 284 3.18 10.69 -18.48
N LEU A 285 2.74 11.79 -17.87
CA LEU A 285 3.03 13.15 -18.28
C LEU A 285 4.24 13.71 -17.53
N SER A 286 5.00 14.57 -18.19
CA SER A 286 6.19 15.23 -17.64
C SER A 286 5.84 16.62 -17.11
N ASN A 287 6.42 16.98 -15.97
CA ASN A 287 6.21 18.28 -15.35
C ASN A 287 7.07 19.36 -16.08
N ASN A 288 6.44 20.47 -16.37
CA ASN A 288 7.06 21.70 -16.79
C ASN A 288 6.43 22.86 -16.01
N ASN A 289 7.07 23.24 -14.90
CA ASN A 289 6.63 24.34 -14.02
C ASN A 289 5.14 24.26 -13.60
N GLY A 290 4.71 23.09 -13.14
CA GLY A 290 3.32 22.87 -12.68
C GLY A 290 2.33 22.54 -13.79
N THR A 291 2.72 22.64 -15.04
CA THR A 291 1.96 22.15 -16.18
C THR A 291 2.54 20.81 -16.64
N TYR A 292 1.72 19.79 -16.70
CA TYR A 292 2.13 18.47 -17.11
C TYR A 292 1.79 18.24 -18.57
N THR A 293 2.78 17.77 -19.33
CA THR A 293 2.67 17.57 -20.78
C THR A 293 3.11 16.18 -21.19
N GLY A 294 2.52 15.65 -22.25
CA GLY A 294 2.91 14.38 -22.84
C GLY A 294 2.12 14.09 -24.11
N TYR A 295 2.66 13.17 -24.90
CA TYR A 295 2.05 12.76 -26.16
C TYR A 295 1.17 11.53 -25.96
N ILE A 296 -0.06 11.61 -26.40
CA ILE A 296 -1.00 10.50 -26.43
C ILE A 296 -1.30 10.14 -27.88
N SER A 297 -1.15 8.86 -28.20
CA SER A 297 -1.39 8.28 -29.52
C SER A 297 -2.17 6.99 -29.40
N ASN A 298 -2.50 6.37 -30.53
CA ASN A 298 -3.19 5.08 -30.59
C ASN A 298 -4.53 5.06 -29.86
N LYS A 299 -5.25 6.16 -29.89
CA LYS A 299 -6.58 6.26 -29.25
C LYS A 299 -7.61 5.38 -29.98
N THR A 300 -8.49 4.78 -29.17
CA THR A 300 -9.64 3.99 -29.62
C THR A 300 -10.98 4.67 -29.30
N ASN A 301 -10.92 5.88 -28.72
CA ASN A 301 -12.07 6.73 -28.40
C ASN A 301 -11.65 8.20 -28.37
N GLY A 302 -12.61 9.10 -28.23
CA GLY A 302 -12.39 10.56 -28.17
C GLY A 302 -12.13 11.11 -26.77
N THR A 303 -12.17 10.29 -25.72
CA THR A 303 -12.03 10.75 -24.32
C THR A 303 -10.56 10.70 -23.90
N TYR A 304 -10.07 11.79 -23.30
CA TYR A 304 -8.74 11.90 -22.72
C TYR A 304 -8.90 12.14 -21.21
N LYS A 305 -8.60 11.10 -20.42
CA LYS A 305 -8.72 11.15 -18.96
C LYS A 305 -7.36 11.35 -18.31
N VAL A 306 -7.20 12.48 -17.65
CA VAL A 306 -6.03 12.75 -16.81
C VAL A 306 -6.31 12.30 -15.38
N THR A 307 -5.43 11.52 -14.81
CA THR A 307 -5.44 11.11 -13.41
C THR A 307 -4.18 11.59 -12.72
N VAL A 308 -4.35 12.19 -11.57
CA VAL A 308 -3.26 12.74 -10.75
C VAL A 308 -3.24 12.02 -9.41
N THR A 309 -2.06 11.70 -8.96
CA THR A 309 -1.82 11.17 -7.61
C THR A 309 -0.80 12.05 -6.91
N ASP A 310 -1.08 12.48 -5.70
CA ASP A 310 -0.15 13.24 -4.87
C ASP A 310 0.75 12.33 -4.00
N SER A 311 1.63 12.92 -3.21
CA SER A 311 2.54 12.21 -2.31
C SER A 311 1.83 11.45 -1.20
N ARG A 312 0.62 11.84 -0.83
CA ARG A 312 -0.24 11.17 0.15
C ARG A 312 -1.01 9.99 -0.43
N GLY A 313 -0.97 9.80 -1.76
CA GLY A 313 -1.75 8.79 -2.47
C GLY A 313 -3.17 9.22 -2.82
N LEU A 314 -3.54 10.47 -2.53
CA LEU A 314 -4.84 11.00 -2.92
C LEU A 314 -4.88 11.21 -4.43
N GLN A 315 -6.05 10.93 -5.01
CA GLN A 315 -6.23 10.98 -6.45
C GLN A 315 -7.38 11.89 -6.85
N SER A 316 -7.18 12.55 -7.97
CA SER A 316 -8.27 13.21 -8.69
C SER A 316 -8.12 12.98 -10.19
N SER A 317 -9.18 13.15 -10.91
CA SER A 317 -9.16 13.02 -12.36
C SER A 317 -10.07 14.05 -13.02
N ASN A 318 -9.71 14.42 -14.25
CA ASN A 318 -10.54 15.21 -15.13
C ASN A 318 -10.46 14.61 -16.53
N SER A 319 -11.45 14.86 -17.36
CA SER A 319 -11.49 14.37 -18.72
C SER A 319 -11.97 15.45 -19.70
N VAL A 320 -11.50 15.33 -20.91
CA VAL A 320 -11.96 16.15 -22.04
C VAL A 320 -12.30 15.22 -23.20
N GLU A 321 -13.34 15.54 -23.92
CA GLU A 321 -13.80 14.79 -25.08
C GLU A 321 -13.56 15.57 -26.36
N GLN A 322 -13.19 14.86 -27.41
CA GLN A 322 -13.16 15.33 -28.78
C GLN A 322 -13.96 14.40 -29.67
N THR A 323 -14.49 14.93 -30.76
CA THR A 323 -15.13 14.11 -31.80
C THR A 323 -14.15 13.04 -32.27
N PHE A 324 -14.56 11.79 -32.18
CA PHE A 324 -13.75 10.63 -32.55
C PHE A 324 -14.19 10.09 -33.91
N TYR A 325 -13.21 9.81 -34.74
CA TYR A 325 -13.42 9.16 -36.04
C TYR A 325 -12.71 7.81 -36.05
N GLU A 326 -13.49 6.77 -36.32
CA GLU A 326 -12.92 5.46 -36.61
C GLU A 326 -12.17 5.52 -37.93
N TYR A 327 -11.00 4.92 -37.96
CA TYR A 327 -10.14 4.92 -39.13
C TYR A 327 -9.63 3.52 -39.44
N ALA A 328 -9.75 3.15 -40.70
CA ALA A 328 -9.14 1.95 -41.27
C ALA A 328 -8.07 2.36 -42.29
N LYS A 329 -6.89 1.76 -42.18
CA LYS A 329 -5.80 1.94 -43.15
C LYS A 329 -6.26 1.53 -44.54
N PRO A 330 -5.74 2.19 -45.58
CA PRO A 330 -6.00 1.74 -46.94
C PRO A 330 -5.65 0.27 -47.12
N PHE A 331 -6.47 -0.41 -47.85
CA PHE A 331 -6.25 -1.82 -48.24
C PHE A 331 -6.39 -1.93 -49.75
N ILE A 332 -5.47 -2.61 -50.42
CA ILE A 332 -5.55 -2.86 -51.83
C ILE A 332 -5.16 -4.30 -52.17
N THR A 333 -5.76 -4.78 -53.21
CA THR A 333 -5.34 -5.97 -53.95
C THR A 333 -4.99 -5.58 -55.37
N ALA A 334 -4.02 -6.23 -55.97
CA ALA A 334 -3.65 -6.02 -57.35
C ALA A 334 -3.49 -7.36 -58.08
N THR A 335 -4.07 -7.43 -59.25
CA THR A 335 -3.94 -8.60 -60.11
C THR A 335 -3.51 -8.14 -61.50
N LEU A 336 -2.62 -8.90 -62.14
CA LEU A 336 -2.20 -8.67 -63.51
C LEU A 336 -2.52 -9.96 -64.30
N LYS A 337 -3.37 -9.83 -65.30
CA LYS A 337 -3.79 -10.99 -66.13
C LYS A 337 -3.49 -10.73 -67.60
N ARG A 338 -2.96 -11.71 -68.31
CA ARG A 338 -2.86 -11.69 -69.77
C ARG A 338 -4.20 -11.99 -70.40
N GLU A 339 -4.42 -11.52 -71.63
CA GLU A 339 -5.61 -11.90 -72.43
C GLU A 339 -5.54 -13.41 -72.82
N SER A 340 -4.33 -13.92 -73.14
CA SER A 340 -4.04 -15.33 -73.37
C SER A 340 -2.59 -15.62 -73.03
N GLU A 341 -2.21 -16.87 -72.91
CA GLU A 341 -0.83 -17.29 -72.55
C GLU A 341 0.26 -16.75 -73.47
N THR A 342 -0.05 -16.54 -74.74
CA THR A 342 0.89 -16.00 -75.75
C THR A 342 0.65 -14.54 -76.09
N SER A 343 -0.29 -13.87 -75.40
CA SER A 343 -0.57 -12.46 -75.66
C SER A 343 0.46 -11.54 -74.95
N SER A 344 0.88 -10.52 -75.65
CA SER A 344 1.61 -9.38 -75.06
C SER A 344 0.69 -8.37 -74.40
N LYS A 345 -0.62 -8.57 -74.50
CA LYS A 345 -1.60 -7.71 -73.86
C LYS A 345 -2.06 -8.28 -72.53
N GLY A 346 -2.34 -7.39 -71.56
CA GLY A 346 -2.87 -7.77 -70.27
C GLY A 346 -3.42 -6.58 -69.53
N VAL A 347 -4.16 -6.88 -68.45
CA VAL A 347 -4.84 -5.86 -67.65
C VAL A 347 -4.39 -5.98 -66.20
N LEU A 348 -3.88 -4.89 -65.68
CA LEU A 348 -3.75 -4.67 -64.25
C LEU A 348 -5.08 -4.23 -63.71
N SER A 349 -5.60 -4.94 -62.73
CA SER A 349 -6.77 -4.55 -61.96
C SER A 349 -6.40 -4.36 -60.49
N VAL A 350 -6.77 -3.23 -59.94
CA VAL A 350 -6.57 -2.89 -58.55
C VAL A 350 -7.93 -2.63 -57.92
N SER A 351 -8.15 -3.20 -56.77
CA SER A 351 -9.35 -2.96 -55.96
C SER A 351 -8.97 -2.86 -54.49
N GLY A 352 -9.76 -2.12 -53.73
CA GLY A 352 -9.47 -1.95 -52.32
C GLY A 352 -10.46 -1.04 -51.62
N SER A 353 -10.10 -0.63 -50.42
CA SER A 353 -10.90 0.26 -49.59
C SER A 353 -10.01 1.27 -48.86
N TYR A 354 -10.62 2.39 -48.49
CA TYR A 354 -9.98 3.42 -47.69
C TYR A 354 -11.03 4.15 -46.83
N SER A 355 -10.58 4.78 -45.78
CA SER A 355 -11.43 5.57 -44.88
C SER A 355 -11.68 6.95 -45.49
N THR A 356 -12.94 7.35 -45.62
CA THR A 356 -13.36 8.65 -46.20
C THR A 356 -13.56 9.76 -45.16
N ILE A 357 -13.24 9.49 -43.90
CA ILE A 357 -13.38 10.45 -42.81
C ILE A 357 -12.66 11.78 -43.12
N LEU A 358 -13.22 12.88 -42.67
CA LEU A 358 -12.64 14.21 -42.87
C LEU A 358 -12.29 14.52 -44.34
N SER A 359 -13.05 13.97 -45.26
CA SER A 359 -12.78 14.08 -46.71
C SER A 359 -11.40 13.59 -47.10
N ASN A 360 -10.95 12.52 -46.45
CA ASN A 360 -9.68 11.87 -46.79
C ASN A 360 -9.71 11.36 -48.23
N THR A 361 -8.63 11.59 -48.94
CA THR A 361 -8.39 11.06 -50.29
C THR A 361 -7.07 10.31 -50.31
N LEU A 362 -6.73 9.74 -51.44
CA LEU A 362 -5.45 9.04 -51.58
C LEU A 362 -4.76 9.26 -52.94
N SER A 363 -3.46 9.12 -52.94
CA SER A 363 -2.65 9.04 -54.11
C SER A 363 -2.26 7.58 -54.43
N MET A 364 -2.11 7.24 -55.69
CA MET A 364 -1.69 5.92 -56.15
C MET A 364 -0.48 6.02 -57.04
N THR A 365 0.51 5.17 -56.83
CA THR A 365 1.65 5.01 -57.72
C THR A 365 1.79 3.56 -58.16
N ILE A 366 2.25 3.38 -59.39
CA ILE A 366 2.47 2.07 -59.99
C ILE A 366 3.92 2.00 -60.43
N LYS A 367 4.65 0.92 -60.10
CA LYS A 367 5.98 0.64 -60.55
C LYS A 367 6.07 -0.77 -61.12
N ARG A 368 6.35 -0.86 -62.40
CA ARG A 368 6.69 -2.13 -63.08
C ARG A 368 8.17 -2.45 -62.87
N ASN A 369 8.55 -3.70 -62.80
CA ASN A 369 9.91 -4.13 -62.50
C ASN A 369 10.95 -3.69 -63.57
N ASP A 370 10.51 -3.41 -64.77
CA ASP A 370 11.34 -2.90 -65.88
C ASP A 370 11.33 -1.37 -66.02
N SER A 371 10.66 -0.68 -65.09
CA SER A 371 10.60 0.78 -65.03
C SER A 371 11.53 1.33 -63.93
N SER A 372 12.28 2.37 -64.25
CA SER A 372 13.20 3.02 -63.29
C SER A 372 12.48 3.74 -62.18
N SER A 373 11.32 4.30 -62.44
CA SER A 373 10.57 5.12 -61.48
C SER A 373 9.11 4.77 -61.41
N PRO A 374 8.45 4.95 -60.25
CA PRO A 374 7.03 4.81 -60.14
C PRO A 374 6.27 5.91 -60.90
N THR A 375 5.15 5.58 -61.46
CA THR A 375 4.21 6.51 -62.14
C THR A 375 3.04 6.80 -61.25
N THR A 376 2.70 8.06 -61.01
CA THR A 376 1.49 8.46 -60.33
C THR A 376 0.28 8.28 -61.25
N VAL A 377 -0.79 7.70 -60.71
CA VAL A 377 -2.05 7.47 -61.41
C VAL A 377 -3.21 7.86 -60.53
N SER A 378 -4.35 8.13 -61.14
CA SER A 378 -5.60 8.49 -60.44
C SER A 378 -6.53 7.30 -60.42
N PRO A 379 -6.75 6.65 -59.27
CA PRO A 379 -7.78 5.62 -59.15
C PRO A 379 -9.16 6.26 -59.11
N SER A 380 -10.17 5.48 -59.45
CA SER A 380 -11.56 5.85 -59.17
C SER A 380 -11.86 5.59 -57.71
N LEU A 381 -12.33 6.65 -57.01
CA LEU A 381 -12.69 6.62 -55.62
C LEU A 381 -14.20 6.84 -55.45
N SER A 382 -14.89 5.88 -54.83
CA SER A 382 -16.31 5.98 -54.61
C SER A 382 -16.72 5.29 -53.30
N ASN A 383 -17.34 6.05 -52.38
CA ASN A 383 -17.85 5.51 -51.10
C ASN A 383 -16.84 4.64 -50.34
N GLY A 384 -15.57 5.08 -50.28
CA GLY A 384 -14.53 4.33 -49.60
C GLY A 384 -13.93 3.16 -50.39
N ASN A 385 -14.37 2.93 -51.63
CA ASN A 385 -13.81 1.93 -52.50
C ASN A 385 -12.76 2.53 -53.44
N ILE A 386 -11.74 1.74 -53.72
CA ILE A 386 -10.66 2.02 -54.64
C ILE A 386 -10.82 1.09 -55.84
N SER A 387 -10.83 1.64 -57.04
CA SER A 387 -10.73 0.85 -58.25
C SER A 387 -9.81 1.50 -59.26
N TYR A 388 -9.04 0.69 -59.95
CA TYR A 388 -8.17 1.15 -61.04
C TYR A 388 -7.92 0.00 -62.02
N SER A 389 -7.94 0.33 -63.30
CA SER A 389 -7.65 -0.63 -64.35
C SER A 389 -6.70 0.01 -65.37
N LYS A 390 -5.71 -0.73 -65.80
CA LYS A 390 -4.75 -0.30 -66.82
C LYS A 390 -4.44 -1.44 -67.76
N SER A 391 -4.68 -1.21 -69.04
CA SER A 391 -4.25 -2.14 -70.06
C SER A 391 -2.79 -1.89 -70.46
N TYR A 392 -2.07 -2.96 -70.63
CA TYR A 392 -0.69 -3.02 -71.17
C TYR A 392 -0.71 -3.79 -72.50
N THR A 393 0.13 -3.39 -73.42
CA THR A 393 0.28 -4.02 -74.76
C THR A 393 1.71 -4.51 -74.99
N ASP A 394 2.57 -4.39 -74.01
CA ASP A 394 4.01 -4.61 -74.07
C ASP A 394 4.52 -5.69 -73.09
N LEU A 395 3.63 -6.54 -72.62
CA LEU A 395 3.95 -7.64 -71.69
C LEU A 395 4.47 -8.86 -72.47
N ASN A 396 5.76 -8.87 -72.76
CA ASN A 396 6.37 -10.02 -73.43
C ASN A 396 6.02 -11.33 -72.72
N TYR A 397 5.43 -12.29 -73.48
CA TYR A 397 4.92 -13.53 -72.91
C TYR A 397 6.02 -14.50 -72.44
N VAL A 398 7.26 -14.32 -72.87
CA VAL A 398 8.39 -15.14 -72.38
C VAL A 398 9.06 -14.52 -71.14
N GLN A 399 8.55 -13.40 -70.65
CA GLN A 399 9.08 -12.71 -69.46
C GLN A 399 8.04 -12.64 -68.36
N SER A 400 8.49 -12.66 -67.13
CA SER A 400 7.65 -12.38 -65.97
C SER A 400 7.66 -10.90 -65.66
N PHE A 401 6.51 -10.38 -65.25
CA PHE A 401 6.35 -9.00 -64.83
C PHE A 401 5.86 -8.93 -63.41
N THR A 402 6.40 -7.97 -62.69
CA THR A 402 5.95 -7.62 -61.34
C THR A 402 5.57 -6.15 -61.36
N ILE A 403 4.35 -5.86 -60.90
CA ILE A 403 3.84 -4.50 -60.76
C ILE A 403 3.57 -4.26 -59.28
N LYS A 404 4.28 -3.33 -58.70
CA LYS A 404 4.04 -2.82 -57.35
C LYS A 404 3.08 -1.64 -57.44
N VAL A 405 2.00 -1.72 -56.69
CA VAL A 405 1.00 -0.67 -56.57
C VAL A 405 1.04 -0.18 -55.15
N LYS A 406 1.30 1.09 -54.98
CA LYS A 406 1.30 1.72 -53.66
C LYS A 406 0.22 2.79 -53.63
N VAL A 407 -0.62 2.76 -52.62
CA VAL A 407 -1.53 3.85 -52.26
C VAL A 407 -1.09 4.51 -50.96
N THR A 408 -1.26 5.83 -50.90
CA THR A 408 -0.94 6.61 -49.69
C THR A 408 -2.08 7.60 -49.51
N ASP A 409 -2.69 7.61 -48.33
CA ASP A 409 -3.75 8.55 -48.03
C ASP A 409 -3.20 9.88 -47.46
N GLU A 410 -4.08 10.85 -47.22
CA GLU A 410 -3.68 12.16 -46.71
C GLU A 410 -3.26 12.16 -45.24
N PHE A 411 -3.54 11.08 -44.50
CA PHE A 411 -3.00 10.88 -43.17
C PHE A 411 -1.58 10.27 -43.20
N GLY A 412 -1.05 9.95 -44.40
CA GLY A 412 0.31 9.43 -44.59
C GLY A 412 0.40 7.90 -44.45
N GLU A 413 -0.71 7.24 -44.22
CA GLU A 413 -0.73 5.77 -44.19
C GLU A 413 -0.67 5.20 -45.61
N SER A 414 0.12 4.18 -45.80
CA SER A 414 0.31 3.59 -47.10
C SER A 414 0.26 2.08 -47.07
N VAL A 415 -0.16 1.50 -48.17
CA VAL A 415 -0.14 0.05 -48.42
C VAL A 415 0.41 -0.22 -49.81
N GLU A 416 1.12 -1.31 -49.96
CA GLU A 416 1.63 -1.78 -51.25
C GLU A 416 1.04 -3.17 -51.55
N ALA A 417 0.58 -3.33 -52.76
CA ALA A 417 0.21 -4.64 -53.32
C ALA A 417 1.10 -4.94 -54.53
N THR A 418 1.41 -6.20 -54.69
CA THR A 418 2.24 -6.68 -55.80
C THR A 418 1.43 -7.60 -56.70
N ALA A 419 1.27 -7.22 -57.93
CA ALA A 419 0.73 -8.08 -58.99
C ALA A 419 1.86 -8.76 -59.75
N VAL A 420 1.82 -10.06 -59.80
CA VAL A 420 2.82 -10.87 -60.50
C VAL A 420 2.18 -11.54 -61.72
N LEU A 421 2.82 -11.40 -62.83
CA LEU A 421 2.46 -12.10 -64.06
C LEU A 421 3.63 -13.02 -64.45
N GLY A 422 3.38 -14.28 -64.39
CA GLY A 422 4.37 -15.28 -64.83
C GLY A 422 4.59 -15.29 -66.34
N VAL A 423 5.57 -16.00 -66.80
CA VAL A 423 5.78 -16.29 -68.22
C VAL A 423 4.55 -17.01 -68.76
N GLY A 424 4.08 -16.63 -69.93
CA GLY A 424 2.84 -17.15 -70.54
C GLY A 424 3.00 -18.54 -71.17
N GLN A 425 4.19 -18.94 -71.48
CA GLN A 425 4.39 -20.06 -72.38
C GLN A 425 4.73 -21.40 -71.70
N TYR A 426 4.80 -21.49 -70.38
CA TYR A 426 5.11 -22.80 -69.77
C TYR A 426 4.33 -23.00 -68.47
N ALA A 427 3.23 -23.73 -68.56
CA ALA A 427 2.60 -24.32 -67.39
C ALA A 427 3.50 -25.40 -66.74
N LEU A 428 4.26 -26.10 -67.57
CA LEU A 428 5.17 -27.15 -67.14
C LEU A 428 6.38 -27.17 -68.07
N TRP A 429 7.60 -26.99 -67.53
CA TRP A 429 8.86 -27.21 -68.26
C TRP A 429 9.57 -28.44 -67.69
N MET A 430 9.86 -29.40 -68.50
CA MET A 430 10.55 -30.64 -68.14
C MET A 430 11.93 -30.67 -68.81
N GLY A 431 12.97 -30.47 -68.03
CA GLY A 431 14.35 -30.65 -68.45
C GLY A 431 14.87 -32.03 -68.05
N LYS A 432 16.04 -32.41 -68.59
CA LYS A 432 16.67 -33.70 -68.32
C LYS A 432 16.82 -34.01 -66.83
N TYR A 433 16.98 -32.98 -65.99
CA TYR A 433 17.26 -33.11 -64.54
C TYR A 433 16.30 -32.31 -63.63
N ASN A 434 15.38 -31.56 -64.20
CA ASN A 434 14.46 -30.76 -63.41
C ASN A 434 13.10 -30.53 -64.11
N VAL A 435 12.09 -30.30 -63.31
CA VAL A 435 10.74 -29.90 -63.74
C VAL A 435 10.48 -28.53 -63.10
N LYS A 436 10.15 -27.52 -63.92
CA LYS A 436 9.69 -26.22 -63.42
C LYS A 436 8.21 -26.05 -63.73
N VAL A 437 7.44 -25.72 -62.72
CA VAL A 437 6.02 -25.37 -62.87
C VAL A 437 5.95 -23.84 -62.72
N GLY A 438 5.53 -23.14 -63.75
CA GLY A 438 5.47 -21.69 -63.83
C GLY A 438 4.32 -21.06 -63.05
N GLY A 439 3.60 -21.84 -62.29
CA GLY A 439 2.48 -21.38 -61.48
C GLY A 439 2.18 -22.34 -60.32
N LYS A 440 0.94 -22.41 -59.90
CA LYS A 440 0.53 -23.33 -58.84
C LYS A 440 0.45 -24.77 -59.39
N LEU A 441 1.24 -25.67 -58.83
CA LEU A 441 1.08 -27.10 -59.05
C LEU A 441 -0.08 -27.61 -58.20
N ASN A 442 -1.17 -28.02 -58.85
CA ASN A 442 -2.30 -28.68 -58.21
C ASN A 442 -2.27 -30.17 -58.55
N VAL A 443 -1.99 -30.99 -57.55
CA VAL A 443 -1.96 -32.44 -57.69
C VAL A 443 -3.26 -32.97 -57.10
N GLY A 444 -4.11 -33.58 -57.95
CA GLY A 444 -5.45 -34.07 -57.57
C GLY A 444 -5.41 -35.32 -56.69
N SER A 445 -4.22 -35.89 -56.45
CA SER A 445 -3.99 -37.05 -55.59
C SER A 445 -2.68 -36.86 -54.83
N ASP A 446 -1.89 -37.88 -54.64
CA ASP A 446 -0.65 -37.83 -53.85
C ASP A 446 0.52 -37.27 -54.66
N LEU A 447 1.32 -36.42 -54.02
CA LEU A 447 2.63 -35.97 -54.49
C LEU A 447 3.71 -36.77 -53.75
N THR A 448 4.40 -37.68 -54.45
CA THR A 448 5.58 -38.37 -53.91
C THR A 448 6.86 -37.69 -54.33
N VAL A 449 7.66 -37.26 -53.38
CA VAL A 449 9.00 -36.63 -53.62
C VAL A 449 10.05 -37.55 -53.03
N GLY A 450 10.94 -38.08 -53.91
CA GLY A 450 12.02 -38.97 -53.48
C GLY A 450 13.21 -38.31 -52.80
N GLY A 451 13.15 -37.00 -52.57
CA GLY A 451 14.22 -36.22 -51.95
C GLY A 451 13.69 -35.12 -51.04
N ALA A 452 14.51 -34.15 -50.72
CA ALA A 452 14.14 -33.02 -49.87
C ALA A 452 13.15 -32.07 -50.56
N ILE A 453 12.13 -31.60 -49.83
CA ILE A 453 11.30 -30.47 -50.24
C ILE A 453 11.83 -29.22 -49.60
N THR A 454 12.30 -28.25 -50.41
CA THR A 454 12.69 -26.93 -49.97
C THR A 454 11.64 -25.92 -50.36
N ALA A 455 11.01 -25.29 -49.36
CA ALA A 455 10.07 -24.21 -49.58
C ALA A 455 10.68 -22.87 -49.10
N ASN A 456 10.65 -21.84 -49.97
CA ASN A 456 11.04 -20.47 -49.61
C ASN A 456 9.90 -19.69 -48.95
N GLY A 457 8.87 -20.38 -48.48
CA GLY A 457 7.71 -19.84 -47.81
C GLY A 457 7.06 -20.88 -46.87
N ASN A 458 5.89 -20.57 -46.36
CA ASN A 458 5.19 -21.49 -45.45
C ASN A 458 4.69 -22.73 -46.19
N ILE A 459 4.93 -23.92 -45.64
CA ILE A 459 4.22 -25.14 -45.98
C ILE A 459 3.01 -25.22 -45.05
N SER A 460 1.79 -25.07 -45.61
CA SER A 460 0.56 -25.21 -44.86
C SER A 460 -0.21 -26.45 -45.31
N THR A 461 -0.74 -27.17 -44.35
CA THR A 461 -1.62 -28.34 -44.62
C THR A 461 -2.91 -28.15 -43.84
N SER A 462 -4.03 -28.66 -44.39
CA SER A 462 -5.31 -28.78 -43.67
C SER A 462 -5.34 -30.01 -42.76
N ALA A 463 -4.34 -30.88 -42.87
CA ALA A 463 -4.19 -32.10 -42.10
C ALA A 463 -2.83 -32.11 -41.33
N GLU A 464 -2.58 -33.14 -40.59
CA GLU A 464 -1.36 -33.30 -39.81
C GLU A 464 -0.14 -33.55 -40.72
N MET A 465 0.98 -32.83 -40.54
CA MET A 465 2.27 -33.17 -41.10
C MET A 465 2.91 -34.24 -40.21
N ILE A 466 3.05 -35.45 -40.75
CA ILE A 466 3.68 -36.58 -40.04
C ILE A 466 5.07 -36.80 -40.63
N SER A 467 6.11 -36.61 -39.80
CA SER A 467 7.45 -37.11 -40.08
C SER A 467 7.67 -38.39 -39.28
N SER A 468 8.40 -39.35 -39.87
CA SER A 468 8.72 -40.63 -39.20
C SER A 468 9.50 -40.46 -37.86
N SER A 469 10.02 -39.29 -37.61
CA SER A 469 10.85 -39.00 -36.40
C SER A 469 10.38 -37.84 -35.51
N HIS A 470 9.51 -36.95 -35.97
CA HIS A 470 9.06 -35.79 -35.18
C HIS A 470 7.64 -35.36 -35.53
N ARG A 471 6.77 -35.27 -34.52
CA ARG A 471 5.50 -34.56 -34.60
C ARG A 471 5.71 -33.12 -34.15
N TYR A 472 5.56 -32.16 -35.03
CA TYR A 472 5.54 -30.75 -34.67
C TYR A 472 4.09 -30.32 -34.37
N LYS A 473 3.68 -30.42 -33.12
CA LYS A 473 2.65 -29.52 -32.57
C LYS A 473 3.36 -28.27 -32.07
N GLY A 474 2.83 -27.12 -32.32
CA GLY A 474 3.33 -25.89 -31.79
C GLY A 474 3.56 -26.01 -30.28
N ALA A 475 4.68 -25.51 -29.75
CA ALA A 475 4.98 -25.57 -28.34
C ALA A 475 3.87 -24.85 -27.54
N SER A 476 3.33 -25.53 -26.53
CA SER A 476 2.35 -24.91 -25.64
C SER A 476 3.06 -23.90 -24.73
N PRO A 477 2.50 -22.70 -24.56
CA PRO A 477 3.06 -21.72 -23.63
C PRO A 477 3.17 -22.29 -22.20
N ALA A 478 4.31 -22.06 -21.57
CA ALA A 478 4.61 -22.62 -20.26
C ALA A 478 5.24 -21.61 -19.30
N ALA A 479 5.07 -21.84 -18.01
CA ALA A 479 5.86 -21.25 -16.94
C ALA A 479 6.40 -22.37 -16.06
N HIS A 480 7.70 -22.37 -15.82
CA HIS A 480 8.37 -23.33 -14.96
C HIS A 480 9.17 -22.56 -13.90
N LEU A 481 8.85 -22.78 -12.65
CA LEU A 481 9.42 -22.11 -11.49
C LEU A 481 9.99 -23.15 -10.53
N VAL A 482 11.15 -22.84 -9.98
CA VAL A 482 11.84 -23.67 -9.00
C VAL A 482 12.08 -22.85 -7.74
N GLY A 483 11.87 -23.43 -6.58
CA GLY A 483 12.14 -22.81 -5.28
C GLY A 483 13.20 -23.58 -4.51
N GLU A 484 13.99 -22.86 -3.72
CA GLU A 484 14.91 -23.45 -2.76
C GLU A 484 14.17 -24.08 -1.58
N GLY A 485 14.82 -25.02 -0.92
CA GLY A 485 14.30 -25.73 0.25
C GLY A 485 13.91 -24.80 1.40
N VAL A 486 12.82 -25.09 2.05
CA VAL A 486 12.35 -24.40 3.25
C VAL A 486 12.42 -25.32 4.45
N TYR A 487 13.17 -24.92 5.47
CA TYR A 487 13.22 -25.63 6.74
C TYR A 487 12.09 -25.18 7.66
N LEU A 488 11.13 -26.06 7.88
CA LEU A 488 10.01 -25.81 8.80
C LEU A 488 10.47 -26.15 10.23
N ASN A 489 11.00 -25.16 10.96
CA ASN A 489 11.44 -25.33 12.35
C ASN A 489 10.67 -24.41 13.30
N SER A 490 10.27 -24.91 14.46
CA SER A 490 9.53 -24.15 15.48
C SER A 490 10.35 -23.04 16.16
N HIS A 491 11.62 -22.85 15.82
CA HIS A 491 12.55 -21.94 16.49
C HIS A 491 13.20 -20.87 15.59
N SER A 492 12.87 -20.78 14.31
CA SER A 492 13.40 -19.73 13.46
C SER A 492 12.39 -18.59 13.26
N ASN A 493 12.89 -17.36 13.13
CA ASN A 493 12.10 -16.15 12.89
C ASN A 493 11.32 -16.11 11.55
N THR A 494 11.30 -17.19 10.82
CA THR A 494 10.38 -17.42 9.72
C THR A 494 9.03 -17.71 10.36
N LYS A 495 8.02 -16.89 10.08
CA LYS A 495 6.65 -17.07 10.58
C LYS A 495 6.17 -18.47 10.20
N MET A 496 6.33 -19.41 11.15
CA MET A 496 5.80 -20.77 11.00
C MET A 496 4.35 -20.77 11.42
N TYR A 497 3.56 -21.35 10.57
CA TYR A 497 2.15 -21.52 10.84
C TYR A 497 1.91 -22.99 11.18
N THR A 498 1.24 -23.24 12.32
CA THR A 498 0.66 -24.54 12.66
C THR A 498 -0.34 -24.96 11.56
N THR A 499 -0.93 -26.13 11.66
CA THR A 499 -1.97 -26.65 10.71
C THR A 499 -3.06 -25.66 10.29
N SER A 500 -3.17 -24.55 10.97
CA SER A 500 -4.10 -23.44 10.66
C SER A 500 -3.48 -22.29 9.83
N GLN A 501 -2.20 -22.33 9.50
CA GLN A 501 -1.52 -21.21 8.84
C GLN A 501 -0.63 -21.71 7.69
N MET A 502 -0.70 -21.02 6.55
CA MET A 502 -0.01 -21.39 5.32
C MET A 502 1.14 -20.42 5.01
N ILE A 503 2.26 -20.96 4.54
CA ILE A 503 3.42 -20.17 4.10
C ILE A 503 3.44 -20.13 2.57
N SER A 504 3.52 -18.93 2.03
CA SER A 504 3.79 -18.74 0.60
C SER A 504 5.27 -18.95 0.29
N HIS A 505 5.56 -19.59 -0.82
CA HIS A 505 6.94 -19.91 -1.19
C HIS A 505 7.62 -18.81 -2.01
N ARG A 506 8.93 -18.63 -1.75
CA ARG A 506 9.81 -17.84 -2.60
C ARG A 506 10.30 -18.70 -3.76
N PHE A 507 10.06 -18.25 -4.99
CA PHE A 507 10.70 -18.82 -6.16
C PHE A 507 12.04 -18.14 -6.37
N THR A 508 13.12 -18.92 -6.39
CA THR A 508 14.48 -18.40 -6.60
C THR A 508 14.80 -18.30 -8.08
N ASP A 509 14.29 -19.22 -8.88
CA ASP A 509 14.62 -19.33 -10.30
C ASP A 509 13.39 -19.50 -11.18
N VAL A 510 13.44 -18.90 -12.36
CA VAL A 510 12.43 -19.02 -13.41
C VAL A 510 13.14 -19.49 -14.67
N TYR A 511 12.96 -20.76 -15.05
CA TYR A 511 13.65 -21.35 -16.19
C TYR A 511 12.97 -21.13 -17.53
N VAL A 512 11.65 -21.15 -17.55
CA VAL A 512 10.83 -20.90 -18.74
C VAL A 512 9.67 -20.02 -18.32
N PHE A 513 9.48 -18.93 -19.04
CA PHE A 513 8.40 -18.00 -18.74
C PHE A 513 7.89 -17.33 -20.01
N ASP A 514 6.62 -17.56 -20.33
CA ASP A 514 5.98 -16.91 -21.47
C ASP A 514 5.17 -15.68 -21.01
N PRO A 515 5.67 -14.45 -21.31
CA PRO A 515 5.04 -13.21 -20.83
C PRO A 515 3.69 -12.90 -21.50
N LEU A 516 3.28 -13.63 -22.51
CA LEU A 516 1.96 -13.49 -23.13
C LEU A 516 0.87 -14.20 -22.32
N TYR A 517 1.25 -15.19 -21.50
CA TYR A 517 0.31 -16.03 -20.74
C TYR A 517 0.42 -15.85 -19.25
N PHE A 518 1.60 -15.44 -18.76
CA PHE A 518 1.91 -15.38 -17.34
C PHE A 518 2.58 -14.05 -16.97
N GLN A 519 2.30 -13.58 -15.77
CA GLN A 519 2.99 -12.45 -15.15
C GLN A 519 3.41 -12.85 -13.73
N LEU A 520 4.70 -12.67 -13.41
CA LEU A 520 5.17 -12.76 -12.04
C LEU A 520 4.82 -11.47 -11.30
N ILE A 521 4.20 -11.61 -10.13
CA ILE A 521 3.92 -10.51 -9.23
C ILE A 521 4.83 -10.68 -8.01
N ASP A 522 5.59 -9.65 -7.69
CA ASP A 522 6.37 -9.54 -6.47
C ASP A 522 5.62 -8.62 -5.50
N ASP A 523 5.30 -9.11 -4.30
CA ASP A 523 4.56 -8.35 -3.30
C ASP A 523 5.46 -7.61 -2.30
N GLY A 524 6.77 -7.54 -2.59
CA GLY A 524 7.77 -6.81 -1.79
C GLY A 524 8.36 -7.61 -0.62
N ASP A 525 7.73 -8.71 -0.22
CA ASP A 525 8.23 -9.59 0.84
C ASP A 525 9.08 -10.75 0.30
N GLY A 526 9.38 -10.74 -1.00
CA GLY A 526 10.12 -11.78 -1.72
C GLY A 526 9.27 -12.99 -2.08
N TYR A 527 7.96 -12.93 -1.91
CA TYR A 527 7.02 -13.95 -2.39
C TYR A 527 6.58 -13.62 -3.80
N LYS A 528 6.72 -14.57 -4.71
CA LYS A 528 6.28 -14.41 -6.11
C LYS A 528 4.99 -15.18 -6.34
N LYS A 529 4.04 -14.52 -6.95
CA LYS A 529 2.76 -15.05 -7.38
C LYS A 529 2.72 -15.10 -8.89
N ILE A 530 1.93 -16.00 -9.44
CA ILE A 530 1.71 -16.07 -10.88
C ILE A 530 0.34 -15.50 -11.18
N LYS A 531 0.29 -14.46 -12.00
CA LYS A 531 -0.96 -13.96 -12.59
C LYS A 531 -1.13 -14.57 -13.96
N ILE A 532 -2.29 -15.13 -14.20
CA ILE A 532 -2.72 -15.65 -15.49
C ILE A 532 -3.15 -14.47 -16.36
N LEU A 533 -2.62 -14.38 -17.57
CA LEU A 533 -2.93 -13.30 -18.51
C LEU A 533 -3.95 -13.72 -19.57
N LYS A 534 -4.08 -15.01 -19.84
CA LYS A 534 -5.02 -15.53 -20.83
C LYS A 534 -5.91 -16.61 -20.23
N ARG A 535 -7.21 -16.54 -20.47
CA ARG A 535 -8.15 -17.62 -20.08
C ARG A 535 -7.91 -18.88 -20.90
N GLY A 536 -7.94 -20.04 -20.28
CA GLY A 536 -7.82 -21.31 -20.97
C GLY A 536 -7.64 -22.51 -20.07
N LEU A 537 -7.44 -23.66 -20.66
CA LEU A 537 -7.12 -24.90 -19.95
C LEU A 537 -5.61 -24.98 -19.74
N TYR A 538 -5.21 -25.17 -18.50
CA TYR A 538 -3.82 -25.28 -18.08
C TYR A 538 -3.53 -26.66 -17.48
N LEU A 539 -2.40 -27.25 -17.84
CA LEU A 539 -1.80 -28.35 -17.10
C LEU A 539 -0.87 -27.73 -16.03
N ILE A 540 -1.15 -28.04 -14.79
CA ILE A 540 -0.36 -27.57 -13.64
C ILE A 540 0.34 -28.81 -13.07
N ARG A 541 1.67 -28.75 -13.00
CA ARG A 541 2.50 -29.78 -12.42
C ARG A 541 3.30 -29.19 -11.28
N CYS A 542 3.26 -29.85 -10.14
CA CYS A 542 4.08 -29.52 -9.00
C CYS A 542 4.94 -30.73 -8.60
N ARG A 543 6.22 -30.49 -8.33
CA ARG A 543 7.12 -31.45 -7.69
C ARG A 543 7.62 -30.84 -6.39
N VAL A 544 7.54 -31.58 -5.32
CA VAL A 544 8.11 -31.21 -4.02
C VAL A 544 9.13 -32.27 -3.63
N GLN A 545 10.29 -31.83 -3.18
CA GLN A 545 11.33 -32.70 -2.64
C GLN A 545 11.50 -32.37 -1.16
N GLY A 546 11.26 -33.35 -0.32
CA GLY A 546 11.40 -33.21 1.12
C GLY A 546 12.74 -33.78 1.64
N GLY A 547 13.30 -33.09 2.60
CA GLY A 547 14.44 -33.55 3.40
C GLY A 547 13.99 -34.34 4.63
N SER A 548 14.89 -34.48 5.59
CA SER A 548 14.75 -35.29 6.81
C SER A 548 13.48 -34.98 7.61
N ILE A 549 12.67 -35.99 7.88
CA ILE A 549 11.43 -35.94 8.65
C ILE A 549 11.63 -36.69 9.97
N SER A 550 11.47 -36.05 11.11
CA SER A 550 11.41 -36.69 12.41
C SER A 550 9.99 -36.81 12.93
N GLY A 551 9.47 -38.01 13.10
CA GLY A 551 8.17 -38.31 13.72
C GLY A 551 6.98 -38.40 12.74
N ASN A 552 5.79 -38.67 13.29
CA ASN A 552 4.51 -38.85 12.57
C ASN A 552 3.86 -37.55 12.09
N SER A 553 4.58 -36.64 11.58
CA SER A 553 4.05 -35.33 11.18
C SER A 553 3.73 -35.29 9.69
N SER A 554 2.86 -34.41 9.25
CA SER A 554 2.38 -34.28 7.88
C SER A 554 2.77 -32.93 7.26
N VAL A 555 3.15 -32.93 5.99
CA VAL A 555 3.29 -31.71 5.20
C VAL A 555 2.20 -31.72 4.16
N TYR A 556 1.48 -30.60 4.06
CA TYR A 556 0.44 -30.37 3.06
C TYR A 556 0.91 -29.25 2.15
N TYR A 557 0.66 -29.37 0.89
CA TYR A 557 0.92 -28.33 -0.08
C TYR A 557 -0.24 -28.23 -1.07
N GLY A 558 -0.44 -27.04 -1.56
CA GLY A 558 -1.51 -26.73 -2.48
C GLY A 558 -1.38 -25.34 -3.06
N PHE A 559 -2.30 -24.94 -3.85
CA PHE A 559 -2.39 -23.58 -4.35
C PHE A 559 -3.78 -23.01 -4.12
N THR A 560 -3.84 -21.68 -4.08
CA THR A 560 -5.09 -20.93 -4.02
C THR A 560 -5.17 -20.00 -5.21
N ILE A 561 -6.38 -19.75 -5.66
CA ILE A 561 -6.67 -18.78 -6.71
C ILE A 561 -7.28 -17.56 -6.05
N ASN A 562 -6.70 -16.37 -6.31
CA ASN A 562 -7.17 -15.07 -5.82
C ASN A 562 -7.25 -14.92 -4.29
N ALA A 563 -6.54 -15.76 -3.53
CA ALA A 563 -6.50 -15.66 -2.07
C ALA A 563 -5.47 -14.62 -1.58
N THR A 564 -5.77 -13.98 -0.47
CA THR A 564 -4.84 -13.11 0.27
C THR A 564 -4.00 -13.93 1.24
N VAL A 565 -2.69 -13.68 1.29
CA VAL A 565 -1.78 -14.30 2.26
C VAL A 565 -2.22 -13.94 3.68
N GLY A 566 -2.34 -14.93 4.55
CA GLY A 566 -2.45 -14.70 6.00
C GLY A 566 -3.82 -14.89 6.65
N ASN A 567 -4.87 -15.18 5.92
CA ASN A 567 -6.22 -15.29 6.49
C ASN A 567 -6.70 -16.71 6.78
N GLY A 568 -5.85 -17.63 7.22
CA GLY A 568 -6.29 -18.89 7.86
C GLY A 568 -7.43 -19.69 7.21
N GLN A 569 -7.88 -19.30 6.05
CA GLN A 569 -8.97 -19.95 5.34
C GLN A 569 -8.41 -21.04 4.43
N TRP A 570 -8.80 -22.25 4.73
CA TRP A 570 -8.60 -23.47 3.95
C TRP A 570 -9.45 -23.42 2.67
N GLY A 571 -9.10 -22.56 1.75
CA GLY A 571 -9.72 -22.48 0.43
C GLY A 571 -8.80 -23.08 -0.64
N TRP A 572 -8.36 -24.29 -0.43
CA TRP A 572 -7.49 -24.96 -1.39
C TRP A 572 -8.30 -25.38 -2.59
N ASP A 573 -7.92 -24.87 -3.72
CA ASP A 573 -8.52 -25.32 -4.98
C ASP A 573 -8.07 -26.72 -5.38
N GLN A 574 -6.88 -27.12 -4.90
CA GLN A 574 -6.39 -28.49 -4.96
C GLN A 574 -5.18 -28.64 -4.03
N TYR A 575 -5.11 -29.71 -3.28
CA TYR A 575 -3.94 -30.08 -2.48
C TYR A 575 -3.66 -31.55 -2.67
N ASP A 576 -2.40 -31.92 -2.49
CA ASP A 576 -1.98 -33.30 -2.43
C ASP A 576 -1.09 -33.57 -1.21
N THR A 577 -0.95 -34.80 -0.87
CA THR A 577 -0.95 -35.43 0.40
C THR A 577 0.38 -35.50 1.17
N ARG A 578 0.24 -35.72 2.38
CA ARG A 578 0.94 -36.33 3.53
C ARG A 578 2.25 -37.04 3.23
N PHE A 579 3.38 -36.45 3.64
CA PHE A 579 4.64 -37.14 3.81
C PHE A 579 4.71 -37.77 5.21
N THR A 580 5.04 -39.05 5.28
CA THR A 580 5.26 -39.76 6.54
C THR A 580 6.62 -40.44 6.61
N SER A 581 7.51 -40.26 5.60
CA SER A 581 8.79 -40.96 5.54
C SER A 581 9.97 -40.06 5.16
N TRP A 582 11.19 -40.54 5.42
CA TRP A 582 12.46 -39.91 5.08
C TRP A 582 12.61 -39.70 3.58
N ALA A 583 13.08 -38.54 3.18
CA ALA A 583 13.47 -38.15 1.83
C ALA A 583 12.58 -38.71 0.72
N CYS A 584 11.52 -38.02 0.38
CA CYS A 584 10.68 -38.37 -0.77
C CYS A 584 10.53 -37.18 -1.72
N ALA A 585 10.51 -37.49 -3.02
CA ALA A 585 10.08 -36.54 -4.05
C ALA A 585 8.67 -36.92 -4.46
N PHE A 586 7.79 -35.95 -4.46
CA PHE A 586 6.42 -36.12 -4.89
C PHE A 586 6.14 -35.25 -6.11
N THR A 587 5.41 -35.78 -7.07
CA THR A 587 4.99 -35.04 -8.26
C THR A 587 3.50 -35.23 -8.46
N THR A 588 2.75 -34.13 -8.54
CA THR A 588 1.36 -34.14 -8.96
C THR A 588 1.17 -33.32 -10.23
N ALA A 589 0.19 -33.70 -11.04
CA ALA A 589 -0.19 -32.96 -12.24
C ALA A 589 -1.69 -33.07 -12.44
N PHE A 590 -2.32 -31.95 -12.77
CA PHE A 590 -3.75 -31.88 -13.06
C PHE A 590 -4.05 -30.76 -14.07
N THR A 591 -5.22 -30.79 -14.64
CA THR A 591 -5.66 -29.74 -15.56
C THR A 591 -6.76 -28.89 -14.94
N ARG A 592 -6.72 -27.60 -15.20
CA ARG A 592 -7.74 -26.65 -14.72
C ARG A 592 -7.96 -25.51 -15.70
N ILE A 593 -9.19 -25.03 -15.78
CA ILE A 593 -9.51 -23.79 -16.47
C ILE A 593 -9.16 -22.62 -15.53
N LEU A 594 -8.30 -21.73 -15.99
CA LEU A 594 -7.94 -20.49 -15.30
C LEU A 594 -8.40 -19.31 -16.15
N ASN A 595 -8.83 -18.24 -15.48
CA ASN A 595 -9.29 -17.01 -16.12
C ASN A 595 -8.17 -15.96 -16.19
N ALA A 596 -8.24 -15.09 -17.17
CA ALA A 596 -7.35 -13.93 -17.20
C ALA A 596 -7.59 -13.06 -15.96
N GLY A 597 -6.52 -12.74 -15.25
CA GLY A 597 -6.56 -12.02 -13.97
C GLY A 597 -6.42 -12.92 -12.75
N ASP A 598 -6.63 -14.24 -12.84
CA ASP A 598 -6.42 -15.14 -11.71
C ASP A 598 -4.99 -15.06 -11.19
N ILE A 599 -4.86 -14.96 -9.88
CA ILE A 599 -3.57 -14.92 -9.16
C ILE A 599 -3.41 -16.25 -8.43
N ILE A 600 -2.39 -16.97 -8.81
CA ILE A 600 -2.05 -18.26 -8.20
C ILE A 600 -0.99 -18.05 -7.13
N LEU A 601 -1.32 -18.48 -5.92
CA LEU A 601 -0.42 -18.53 -4.81
C LEU A 601 -0.20 -19.97 -4.40
N TRP A 602 1.06 -20.41 -4.43
CA TRP A 602 1.44 -21.73 -3.95
C TRP A 602 1.76 -21.67 -2.47
N GLN A 603 1.27 -22.64 -1.70
CA GLN A 603 1.37 -22.64 -0.25
C GLN A 603 1.76 -24.01 0.28
N ILE A 604 2.49 -24.02 1.38
CA ILE A 604 2.85 -25.21 2.13
C ILE A 604 2.51 -25.01 3.60
N CYS A 605 2.04 -26.04 4.26
CA CYS A 605 1.87 -26.07 5.71
C CYS A 605 2.30 -27.43 6.28
N GLY A 606 2.65 -27.48 7.53
CA GLY A 606 3.09 -28.73 8.16
C GLY A 606 2.98 -28.71 9.68
N ASP A 607 2.89 -29.90 10.25
CA ASP A 607 2.91 -30.14 11.70
C ASP A 607 4.36 -30.17 12.15
N ASN A 608 4.86 -29.16 12.79
CA ASN A 608 6.18 -29.06 13.45
C ASN A 608 7.41 -29.69 12.75
N LYS A 609 8.49 -28.91 12.60
CA LYS A 609 9.86 -29.30 12.24
C LYS A 609 10.02 -30.10 10.94
N ARG A 610 10.01 -29.39 9.80
CA ARG A 610 10.17 -30.04 8.50
C ARG A 610 11.04 -29.25 7.56
N GLU A 611 11.80 -29.99 6.79
CA GLU A 611 12.62 -29.45 5.72
C GLU A 611 12.00 -29.81 4.37
N VAL A 612 11.80 -28.81 3.53
CA VAL A 612 11.51 -28.97 2.11
C VAL A 612 12.74 -28.50 1.36
N GLU A 613 13.45 -29.44 0.73
CA GLU A 613 14.73 -29.17 0.06
C GLU A 613 14.55 -28.43 -1.26
N GLY A 614 13.43 -28.62 -1.93
CA GLY A 614 13.13 -27.94 -3.18
C GLY A 614 11.73 -28.22 -3.70
N PHE A 615 11.27 -27.38 -4.59
CA PHE A 615 10.03 -27.61 -5.31
C PHE A 615 10.08 -27.02 -6.72
N ASP A 616 9.37 -27.65 -7.63
CA ASP A 616 9.18 -27.20 -9.01
C ASP A 616 7.70 -26.96 -9.25
N LEU A 617 7.38 -25.85 -9.86
CA LEU A 617 6.02 -25.54 -10.32
C LEU A 617 6.03 -25.27 -11.82
N THR A 618 5.25 -26.01 -12.56
CA THR A 618 5.14 -25.86 -14.01
C THR A 618 3.70 -25.60 -14.40
N PHE A 619 3.46 -24.58 -15.19
CA PHE A 619 2.21 -24.30 -15.85
C PHE A 619 2.40 -24.45 -17.35
N ILE A 620 1.54 -25.20 -18.00
CA ILE A 620 1.52 -25.36 -19.45
C ILE A 620 0.11 -25.01 -19.94
N TYR A 621 0.02 -23.99 -20.76
CA TYR A 621 -1.22 -23.65 -21.45
C TYR A 621 -1.52 -24.69 -22.52
N LEU A 622 -2.70 -25.27 -22.50
CA LEU A 622 -3.07 -26.33 -23.41
C LEU A 622 -3.96 -25.84 -24.55
N THR A 623 -4.99 -25.07 -24.27
CA THR A 623 -5.95 -24.60 -25.26
C THR A 623 -6.82 -23.46 -24.73
N ASP A 624 -7.37 -22.67 -25.63
CA ASP A 624 -8.44 -21.69 -25.33
C ASP A 624 -9.72 -22.45 -24.88
N GLN A 625 -10.45 -21.86 -23.92
CA GLN A 625 -11.71 -22.35 -23.39
C GLN A 625 -12.75 -21.21 -23.37
#